data_7591f601232d5c59b83844fe0ae9e8c9
#
_entry.id   7591f601232d5c59b83844fe0ae9e8c9
#
_cell.length_a   1.000
_cell.length_b   1.000
_cell.length_c   1.000
_cell.angle_alpha   90.00
_cell.angle_beta   90.00
_cell.angle_gamma   90.00
#
_symmetry.space_group_name_H-M   'P 1'
#
loop_
_entity.id
_entity.type
_entity.pdbx_description
1 polymer ?
#
loop_
_entity_poly.entity_id
_entity_poly.type
_entity_poly.pdbx_seq_one_letter_code
_entity_poly.pdbx_strand_id
1 'polypeptide(L)'
;MEFKQDTIGDIIESEKQMFLHGAERFGDYFINATEFNNLLQQFIKFIDSDRFIFAMFLAQIRKYHLLALFSSVRLHHIQVMMNLRQVLEAGSCAAYAIANPDQEGFANIDENGIMDATQKLTQKRYKWLEDNFKKGSDAIKNMKITINNSTAHSNIVYAHNNFRFDGEQRKFITPFFDIEDDYLIKTDLWQIGNIAMGLMDLFYGINTKYNVIKFVDDFIPRLKTLEDKNHRLKAEMMSTERYKKAQNLRVNKP
;
A
#
# COMPACT_ATOMS: atom_id res chain seq x y z
N MET A 1 -12.73 37.22 -3.03
CA MET A 1 -12.03 36.13 -2.36
C MET A 1 -10.69 35.92 -3.04
N GLU A 2 -9.62 35.91 -2.29
CA GLU A 2 -8.27 35.77 -2.82
C GLU A 2 -7.79 34.33 -2.58
N PHE A 3 -7.13 33.74 -3.59
CA PHE A 3 -6.51 32.41 -3.45
C PHE A 3 -5.03 32.60 -3.17
N LYS A 4 -4.53 32.02 -2.07
CA LYS A 4 -3.10 31.92 -1.80
C LYS A 4 -2.61 30.57 -2.32
N GLN A 5 -1.56 30.57 -3.09
CA GLN A 5 -0.96 29.38 -3.68
C GLN A 5 0.55 29.38 -3.40
N ASP A 6 1.07 28.23 -3.00
CA ASP A 6 2.51 28.03 -2.84
C ASP A 6 3.18 27.95 -4.22
N THR A 7 4.43 28.39 -4.32
CA THR A 7 5.20 28.20 -5.55
C THR A 7 5.65 26.76 -5.69
N ILE A 8 5.94 26.31 -6.91
CA ILE A 8 6.50 24.97 -7.16
C ILE A 8 7.82 24.77 -6.37
N GLY A 9 8.64 25.83 -6.26
CA GLY A 9 9.88 25.78 -5.50
C GLY A 9 9.65 25.52 -4.01
N ASP A 10 8.67 26.21 -3.40
CA ASP A 10 8.30 26.02 -1.99
C ASP A 10 7.79 24.58 -1.74
N ILE A 11 6.99 24.05 -2.67
CA ILE A 11 6.46 22.69 -2.59
C ILE A 11 7.61 21.66 -2.62
N ILE A 12 8.54 21.77 -3.59
CA ILE A 12 9.68 20.86 -3.73
C ILE A 12 10.55 20.84 -2.45
N GLU A 13 10.87 22.03 -1.93
CA GLU A 13 11.70 22.11 -0.72
C GLU A 13 10.95 21.54 0.50
N SER A 14 9.65 21.82 0.63
CA SER A 14 8.81 21.26 1.68
C SER A 14 8.77 19.72 1.62
N GLU A 15 8.52 19.13 0.44
CA GLU A 15 8.52 17.67 0.26
C GLU A 15 9.87 17.02 0.65
N LYS A 16 10.97 17.65 0.26
CA LYS A 16 12.32 17.20 0.60
C LYS A 16 12.54 17.21 2.12
N GLN A 17 12.17 18.29 2.80
CA GLN A 17 12.29 18.41 4.25
C GLN A 17 11.40 17.41 4.98
N MET A 18 10.16 17.19 4.54
CA MET A 18 9.26 16.19 5.12
C MET A 18 9.88 14.80 5.07
N PHE A 19 10.53 14.42 3.98
CA PHE A 19 11.17 13.12 3.85
C PHE A 19 12.42 13.00 4.74
N LEU A 20 13.28 14.02 4.78
CA LEU A 20 14.49 14.01 5.59
C LEU A 20 14.19 13.91 7.10
N HIS A 21 13.12 14.53 7.55
CA HIS A 21 12.68 14.51 8.94
C HIS A 21 11.66 13.42 9.28
N GLY A 22 11.36 12.49 8.35
CA GLY A 22 10.35 11.46 8.54
C GLY A 22 10.59 10.56 9.75
N ALA A 23 11.84 10.17 10.01
CA ALA A 23 12.20 9.36 11.19
C ALA A 23 12.07 10.14 12.51
N GLU A 24 12.45 11.41 12.51
CA GLU A 24 12.29 12.28 13.68
C GLU A 24 10.81 12.50 14.03
N ARG A 25 9.98 12.75 13.01
CA ARG A 25 8.56 13.08 13.18
C ARG A 25 7.69 11.86 13.52
N PHE A 26 7.90 10.74 12.82
CA PHE A 26 7.01 9.57 12.91
C PHE A 26 7.62 8.38 13.64
N GLY A 27 8.90 8.46 14.03
CA GLY A 27 9.60 7.49 14.85
C GLY A 27 9.53 6.07 14.30
N ASP A 28 9.19 5.13 15.16
CA ASP A 28 9.13 3.69 14.86
C ASP A 28 8.19 3.34 13.72
N TYR A 29 7.14 4.12 13.44
CA TYR A 29 6.23 3.90 12.31
C TYR A 29 6.93 4.08 10.97
N PHE A 30 7.70 5.17 10.81
CA PHE A 30 8.49 5.42 9.61
C PHE A 30 9.60 4.39 9.44
N ILE A 31 10.33 4.10 10.53
CA ILE A 31 11.43 3.13 10.51
C ILE A 31 10.90 1.75 10.11
N ASN A 32 9.79 1.29 10.72
CA ASN A 32 9.20 -0.01 10.41
C ASN A 32 8.73 -0.11 8.94
N ALA A 33 8.05 0.92 8.42
CA ALA A 33 7.62 0.97 7.02
C ALA A 33 8.81 0.93 6.05
N THR A 34 9.90 1.64 6.38
CA THR A 34 11.15 1.64 5.60
C THR A 34 11.84 0.28 5.64
N GLU A 35 11.90 -0.37 6.80
CA GLU A 35 12.49 -1.72 6.95
C GLU A 35 11.69 -2.77 6.17
N PHE A 36 10.35 -2.70 6.16
CA PHE A 36 9.52 -3.55 5.30
C PHE A 36 9.77 -3.28 3.81
N ASN A 37 9.91 -2.02 3.41
CA ASN A 37 10.27 -1.70 2.04
C ASN A 37 11.64 -2.28 1.66
N ASN A 38 12.64 -2.16 2.51
CA ASN A 38 13.97 -2.71 2.29
C ASN A 38 13.95 -4.24 2.19
N LEU A 39 13.19 -4.91 3.07
CA LEU A 39 13.02 -6.35 2.98
C LEU A 39 12.33 -6.75 1.68
N LEU A 40 11.26 -6.06 1.28
CA LEU A 40 10.53 -6.29 0.03
C LEU A 40 11.43 -6.12 -1.22
N GLN A 41 12.43 -5.23 -1.16
CA GLN A 41 13.41 -5.08 -2.24
C GLN A 41 14.41 -6.24 -2.31
N GLN A 42 14.68 -6.94 -1.21
CA GLN A 42 15.84 -7.82 -1.07
C GLN A 42 15.51 -9.28 -0.74
N PHE A 43 14.25 -9.62 -0.42
CA PHE A 43 13.89 -10.93 0.15
C PHE A 43 14.10 -12.13 -0.79
N ILE A 44 14.25 -11.89 -2.08
CA ILE A 44 14.44 -12.93 -3.10
C ILE A 44 15.89 -12.94 -3.56
N LYS A 45 16.52 -14.11 -3.51
CA LYS A 45 17.87 -14.39 -4.02
C LYS A 45 17.84 -14.85 -5.48
N PHE A 46 16.85 -15.68 -5.83
CA PHE A 46 16.71 -16.28 -7.17
C PHE A 46 15.25 -16.59 -7.47
N ILE A 47 14.88 -16.54 -8.75
CA ILE A 47 13.57 -16.91 -9.29
C ILE A 47 13.83 -17.78 -10.52
N ASP A 48 13.09 -18.87 -10.69
CA ASP A 48 13.19 -19.72 -11.87
C ASP A 48 12.88 -18.90 -13.15
N SER A 49 13.61 -19.18 -14.22
CA SER A 49 13.58 -18.38 -15.45
C SER A 49 12.20 -18.36 -16.13
N ASP A 50 11.38 -19.38 -15.92
CA ASP A 50 10.01 -19.47 -16.43
C ASP A 50 9.00 -18.64 -15.59
N ARG A 51 9.42 -18.06 -14.49
CA ARG A 51 8.59 -17.19 -13.62
C ARG A 51 8.73 -15.70 -13.92
N PHE A 52 8.99 -15.37 -15.20
CA PHE A 52 9.17 -13.99 -15.65
C PHE A 52 7.99 -13.07 -15.30
N ILE A 53 6.75 -13.56 -15.42
CA ILE A 53 5.55 -12.78 -15.09
C ILE A 53 5.48 -12.44 -13.60
N PHE A 54 5.86 -13.37 -12.73
CA PHE A 54 5.99 -13.07 -11.31
C PHE A 54 6.99 -11.92 -11.07
N ALA A 55 8.15 -11.97 -11.73
CA ALA A 55 9.16 -10.92 -11.59
C ALA A 55 8.65 -9.54 -12.06
N MET A 56 7.86 -9.49 -13.13
CA MET A 56 7.23 -8.25 -13.62
C MET A 56 6.29 -7.64 -12.58
N PHE A 57 5.38 -8.45 -12.01
CA PHE A 57 4.47 -7.97 -10.96
C PHE A 57 5.20 -7.62 -9.67
N LEU A 58 6.26 -8.34 -9.31
CA LEU A 58 7.10 -8.00 -8.16
C LEU A 58 7.76 -6.62 -8.35
N ALA A 59 8.26 -6.32 -9.55
CA ALA A 59 8.81 -4.99 -9.86
C ALA A 59 7.74 -3.89 -9.71
N GLN A 60 6.52 -4.16 -10.15
CA GLN A 60 5.39 -3.24 -9.97
C GLN A 60 5.04 -3.04 -8.48
N ILE A 61 4.98 -4.12 -7.69
CA ILE A 61 4.77 -4.06 -6.25
C ILE A 61 5.82 -3.18 -5.58
N ARG A 62 7.10 -3.42 -5.86
CA ARG A 62 8.24 -2.67 -5.30
C ARG A 62 8.12 -1.18 -5.61
N LYS A 63 7.80 -0.83 -6.85
CA LYS A 63 7.63 0.56 -7.28
C LYS A 63 6.50 1.24 -6.52
N TYR A 64 5.30 0.67 -6.53
CA TYR A 64 4.13 1.31 -5.92
C TYR A 64 4.20 1.29 -4.38
N HIS A 65 4.85 0.31 -3.78
CA HIS A 65 5.10 0.30 -2.33
C HIS A 65 6.02 1.46 -1.92
N LEU A 66 7.09 1.71 -2.66
CA LEU A 66 7.99 2.84 -2.42
C LEU A 66 7.27 4.19 -2.65
N LEU A 67 6.44 4.27 -3.70
CA LEU A 67 5.62 5.47 -3.95
C LEU A 67 4.61 5.71 -2.82
N ALA A 68 4.01 4.66 -2.24
CA ALA A 68 3.14 4.80 -1.08
C ALA A 68 3.89 5.36 0.14
N LEU A 69 5.09 4.84 0.42
CA LEU A 69 5.95 5.34 1.51
C LEU A 69 6.29 6.82 1.32
N PHE A 70 6.72 7.21 0.13
CA PHE A 70 7.02 8.61 -0.17
C PHE A 70 5.80 9.51 -0.07
N SER A 71 4.66 9.05 -0.56
CA SER A 71 3.41 9.82 -0.50
C SER A 71 2.94 10.02 0.94
N SER A 72 3.09 9.00 1.81
CA SER A 72 2.71 9.11 3.23
C SER A 72 3.52 10.19 3.95
N VAL A 73 4.83 10.17 3.80
CA VAL A 73 5.72 11.14 4.47
C VAL A 73 5.50 12.56 3.94
N ARG A 74 5.14 12.70 2.67
CA ARG A 74 4.84 13.96 2.01
C ARG A 74 3.39 14.41 2.16
N LEU A 75 2.63 13.81 3.06
CA LEU A 75 1.27 14.20 3.41
C LEU A 75 0.27 14.09 2.23
N HIS A 76 0.36 13.02 1.44
CA HIS A 76 -0.56 12.74 0.33
C HIS A 76 -1.33 11.43 0.57
N HIS A 77 -2.24 11.43 1.55
CA HIS A 77 -3.00 10.25 1.97
C HIS A 77 -3.73 9.53 0.82
N ILE A 78 -4.40 10.28 -0.05
CA ILE A 78 -5.12 9.70 -1.21
C ILE A 78 -4.14 8.94 -2.11
N GLN A 79 -2.97 9.55 -2.38
CA GLN A 79 -1.93 8.94 -3.19
C GLN A 79 -1.38 7.66 -2.54
N VAL A 80 -1.22 7.65 -1.20
CA VAL A 80 -0.86 6.43 -0.44
C VAL A 80 -1.84 5.32 -0.75
N MET A 81 -3.13 5.57 -0.59
CA MET A 81 -4.18 4.58 -0.79
C MET A 81 -4.26 4.08 -2.24
N MET A 82 -4.12 4.98 -3.21
CA MET A 82 -4.07 4.61 -4.63
C MET A 82 -2.87 3.70 -4.94
N ASN A 83 -1.68 4.03 -4.42
CA ASN A 83 -0.48 3.23 -4.59
C ASN A 83 -0.60 1.86 -3.90
N LEU A 84 -1.13 1.80 -2.68
CA LEU A 84 -1.37 0.55 -1.96
C LEU A 84 -2.40 -0.34 -2.67
N ARG A 85 -3.41 0.25 -3.31
CA ARG A 85 -4.33 -0.51 -4.15
C ARG A 85 -3.61 -1.17 -5.31
N GLN A 86 -2.70 -0.45 -6.00
CA GLN A 86 -1.87 -1.02 -7.07
C GLN A 86 -0.97 -2.15 -6.54
N VAL A 87 -0.40 -2.00 -5.34
CA VAL A 87 0.38 -3.06 -4.66
C VAL A 87 -0.47 -4.31 -4.45
N LEU A 88 -1.70 -4.19 -3.96
CA LEU A 88 -2.59 -5.33 -3.71
C LEU A 88 -3.05 -6.01 -5.01
N GLU A 89 -3.31 -5.25 -6.06
CA GLU A 89 -3.70 -5.78 -7.37
C GLU A 89 -2.53 -6.51 -8.03
N ALA A 90 -1.35 -5.91 -8.06
CA ALA A 90 -0.14 -6.56 -8.53
C ALA A 90 0.24 -7.77 -7.66
N GLY A 91 0.02 -7.68 -6.34
CA GLY A 91 0.23 -8.78 -5.39
C GLY A 91 -0.63 -10.02 -5.71
N SER A 92 -1.90 -9.80 -6.07
CA SER A 92 -2.77 -10.90 -6.49
C SER A 92 -2.29 -11.56 -7.79
N CYS A 93 -1.81 -10.75 -8.75
CA CYS A 93 -1.25 -11.24 -10.00
C CYS A 93 0.06 -12.00 -9.77
N ALA A 94 0.96 -11.46 -8.94
CA ALA A 94 2.21 -12.10 -8.57
C ALA A 94 1.96 -13.46 -7.88
N ALA A 95 1.03 -13.50 -6.93
CA ALA A 95 0.64 -14.73 -6.25
C ALA A 95 0.16 -15.81 -7.23
N TYR A 96 -0.67 -15.44 -8.20
CA TYR A 96 -1.12 -16.36 -9.25
C TYR A 96 0.03 -16.80 -10.16
N ALA A 97 0.96 -15.89 -10.49
CA ALA A 97 2.09 -16.16 -11.41
C ALA A 97 3.14 -17.13 -10.83
N ILE A 98 3.24 -17.26 -9.49
CA ILE A 98 4.11 -18.28 -8.87
C ILE A 98 3.68 -19.68 -9.32
N ALA A 99 2.38 -19.92 -9.38
CA ALA A 99 1.81 -21.22 -9.74
C ALA A 99 1.56 -21.40 -11.26
N ASN A 100 1.28 -20.30 -11.96
CA ASN A 100 0.80 -20.29 -13.34
C ASN A 100 1.64 -19.31 -14.17
N PRO A 101 2.75 -19.76 -14.78
CA PRO A 101 3.69 -18.88 -15.48
C PRO A 101 3.19 -18.40 -16.85
N ASP A 102 2.15 -19.04 -17.41
CA ASP A 102 1.71 -18.81 -18.77
C ASP A 102 1.06 -17.43 -18.95
N GLN A 103 1.51 -16.69 -19.94
CA GLN A 103 1.06 -15.33 -20.24
C GLN A 103 -0.44 -15.24 -20.55
N GLU A 104 -1.00 -16.28 -21.15
CA GLU A 104 -2.45 -16.40 -21.45
C GLU A 104 -3.34 -16.34 -20.20
N GLY A 105 -2.78 -16.62 -19.02
CA GLY A 105 -3.46 -16.44 -17.74
C GLY A 105 -3.65 -14.97 -17.33
N PHE A 106 -2.98 -14.02 -18.01
CA PHE A 106 -2.91 -12.61 -17.63
C PHE A 106 -3.44 -11.67 -18.70
N ALA A 107 -3.19 -11.95 -19.97
CA ALA A 107 -3.63 -11.13 -21.08
C ALA A 107 -3.93 -11.99 -22.31
N ASN A 108 -4.90 -11.55 -23.11
CA ASN A 108 -5.04 -12.00 -24.47
C ASN A 108 -4.07 -11.20 -25.34
N ILE A 109 -3.48 -11.86 -26.35
CA ILE A 109 -2.63 -11.21 -27.34
C ILE A 109 -3.34 -11.33 -28.67
N ASP A 110 -3.57 -10.20 -29.35
CA ASP A 110 -4.14 -10.20 -30.68
C ASP A 110 -3.08 -10.51 -31.76
N GLU A 111 -3.51 -10.59 -33.01
CA GLU A 111 -2.64 -10.85 -34.19
C GLU A 111 -1.57 -9.76 -34.40
N ASN A 112 -1.75 -8.57 -33.85
CA ASN A 112 -0.80 -7.45 -33.92
C ASN A 112 0.13 -7.40 -32.69
N GLY A 113 0.04 -8.38 -31.76
CA GLY A 113 0.84 -8.41 -30.54
C GLY A 113 0.35 -7.47 -29.43
N ILE A 114 -0.86 -6.88 -29.55
CA ILE A 114 -1.45 -6.02 -28.53
C ILE A 114 -2.00 -6.88 -27.40
N MET A 115 -1.57 -6.56 -26.17
CA MET A 115 -2.02 -7.26 -24.96
C MET A 115 -3.27 -6.58 -24.37
N ASP A 116 -4.32 -7.38 -24.11
CA ASP A 116 -5.52 -6.96 -23.41
C ASP A 116 -5.78 -7.82 -22.17
N ALA A 117 -5.80 -7.19 -21.00
CA ALA A 117 -6.09 -7.82 -19.72
C ALA A 117 -7.58 -7.77 -19.41
N THR A 118 -8.34 -8.75 -19.89
CA THR A 118 -9.79 -8.80 -19.74
C THR A 118 -10.23 -8.98 -18.28
N GLN A 119 -11.45 -8.50 -17.97
CA GLN A 119 -12.08 -8.70 -16.66
C GLN A 119 -12.21 -10.19 -16.31
N LYS A 120 -12.49 -11.03 -17.30
CA LYS A 120 -12.62 -12.50 -17.14
C LYS A 120 -11.32 -13.13 -16.61
N LEU A 121 -10.17 -12.72 -17.15
CA LEU A 121 -8.85 -13.19 -16.68
C LEU A 121 -8.57 -12.70 -15.25
N THR A 122 -8.95 -11.47 -14.94
CA THR A 122 -8.84 -10.92 -13.60
C THR A 122 -9.66 -11.74 -12.59
N GLN A 123 -10.92 -12.05 -12.91
CA GLN A 123 -11.78 -12.88 -12.06
C GLN A 123 -11.22 -14.30 -11.89
N LYS A 124 -10.66 -14.91 -12.95
CA LYS A 124 -10.02 -16.22 -12.88
C LYS A 124 -8.88 -16.25 -11.85
N ARG A 125 -8.01 -15.23 -11.85
CA ARG A 125 -6.90 -15.12 -10.89
C ARG A 125 -7.39 -14.97 -9.45
N TYR A 126 -8.36 -14.11 -9.20
CA TYR A 126 -8.93 -13.95 -7.85
C TYR A 126 -9.61 -15.21 -7.36
N LYS A 127 -10.38 -15.89 -8.23
CA LYS A 127 -10.99 -17.17 -7.88
C LYS A 127 -9.96 -18.24 -7.54
N TRP A 128 -8.90 -18.37 -8.35
CA TRP A 128 -7.82 -19.30 -8.06
C TRP A 128 -7.17 -19.02 -6.69
N LEU A 129 -6.92 -17.76 -6.36
CA LEU A 129 -6.35 -17.36 -5.08
C LEU A 129 -7.30 -17.71 -3.92
N GLU A 130 -8.59 -17.48 -4.09
CA GLU A 130 -9.62 -17.82 -3.11
C GLU A 130 -9.70 -19.34 -2.87
N ASP A 131 -9.66 -20.13 -3.94
CA ASP A 131 -9.77 -21.59 -3.88
C ASP A 131 -8.51 -22.25 -3.26
N ASN A 132 -7.33 -21.67 -3.42
CA ASN A 132 -6.05 -22.27 -3.00
C ASN A 132 -5.40 -21.64 -1.77
N PHE A 133 -5.63 -20.35 -1.54
CA PHE A 133 -4.99 -19.56 -0.47
C PHE A 133 -5.98 -18.56 0.15
N LYS A 134 -7.09 -19.10 0.64
CA LYS A 134 -8.25 -18.33 1.13
C LYS A 134 -7.88 -17.22 2.10
N LYS A 135 -7.03 -17.49 3.11
CA LYS A 135 -6.60 -16.48 4.09
C LYS A 135 -5.96 -15.25 3.42
N GLY A 136 -5.06 -15.47 2.48
CA GLY A 136 -4.41 -14.39 1.72
C GLY A 136 -5.39 -13.65 0.81
N SER A 137 -6.29 -14.39 0.14
CA SER A 137 -7.35 -13.83 -0.70
C SER A 137 -8.27 -12.91 0.10
N ASP A 138 -8.76 -13.39 1.25
CA ASP A 138 -9.64 -12.62 2.14
C ASP A 138 -8.95 -11.35 2.67
N ALA A 139 -7.66 -11.45 3.03
CA ALA A 139 -6.88 -10.30 3.48
C ALA A 139 -6.77 -9.23 2.37
N ILE A 140 -6.40 -9.61 1.15
CA ILE A 140 -6.32 -8.69 0.01
C ILE A 140 -7.69 -8.06 -0.28
N LYS A 141 -8.76 -8.86 -0.30
CA LYS A 141 -10.12 -8.40 -0.56
C LYS A 141 -10.57 -7.37 0.47
N ASN A 142 -10.38 -7.65 1.76
CA ASN A 142 -10.77 -6.76 2.85
C ASN A 142 -9.98 -5.43 2.80
N MET A 143 -8.68 -5.47 2.53
CA MET A 143 -7.87 -4.26 2.38
C MET A 143 -8.32 -3.44 1.16
N LYS A 144 -8.62 -4.08 0.02
CA LYS A 144 -9.16 -3.38 -1.17
C LYS A 144 -10.51 -2.72 -0.89
N ILE A 145 -11.40 -3.39 -0.18
CA ILE A 145 -12.71 -2.83 0.23
C ILE A 145 -12.48 -1.59 1.11
N THR A 146 -11.59 -1.68 2.09
CA THR A 146 -11.26 -0.55 2.98
C THR A 146 -10.73 0.65 2.19
N ILE A 147 -9.80 0.43 1.26
CA ILE A 147 -9.25 1.48 0.40
C ILE A 147 -10.35 2.07 -0.50
N ASN A 148 -11.16 1.24 -1.14
CA ASN A 148 -12.21 1.70 -2.05
C ASN A 148 -13.26 2.55 -1.32
N ASN A 149 -13.67 2.13 -0.13
CA ASN A 149 -14.69 2.85 0.65
C ASN A 149 -14.19 4.19 1.19
N SER A 150 -12.87 4.33 1.35
CA SER A 150 -12.28 5.54 1.91
C SER A 150 -11.75 6.52 0.86
N THR A 151 -11.25 6.04 -0.29
CA THR A 151 -10.42 6.89 -1.17
C THR A 151 -10.65 6.76 -2.68
N ALA A 152 -11.33 5.71 -3.15
CA ALA A 152 -11.34 5.40 -4.58
C ALA A 152 -12.22 6.33 -5.43
N HIS A 153 -13.09 7.12 -4.82
CA HIS A 153 -13.99 8.02 -5.52
C HIS A 153 -13.91 9.42 -4.95
N SER A 154 -13.91 10.42 -5.83
CA SER A 154 -14.05 11.81 -5.44
C SER A 154 -15.35 11.98 -4.63
N ASN A 155 -15.24 12.43 -3.39
CA ASN A 155 -16.38 12.64 -2.51
C ASN A 155 -16.18 13.91 -1.67
N ILE A 156 -17.25 14.38 -1.04
CA ILE A 156 -17.24 15.64 -0.28
C ILE A 156 -16.26 15.62 0.90
N VAL A 157 -15.97 14.46 1.48
CA VAL A 157 -15.02 14.33 2.60
C VAL A 157 -13.62 14.69 2.13
N TYR A 158 -13.21 14.16 0.96
CA TYR A 158 -11.89 14.49 0.38
C TYR A 158 -11.81 15.91 -0.15
N ALA A 159 -12.89 16.40 -0.79
CA ALA A 159 -12.95 17.80 -1.17
C ALA A 159 -12.77 18.73 0.04
N HIS A 160 -13.34 18.35 1.20
CA HIS A 160 -13.17 19.10 2.45
C HIS A 160 -11.72 19.05 2.97
N ASN A 161 -11.01 17.94 2.84
CA ASN A 161 -9.62 17.82 3.27
C ASN A 161 -8.66 18.69 2.43
N ASN A 162 -9.02 18.95 1.18
CA ASN A 162 -8.26 19.79 0.26
C ASN A 162 -8.70 21.26 0.27
N PHE A 163 -9.46 21.67 1.30
CA PHE A 163 -10.05 22.98 1.34
C PHE A 163 -10.04 23.53 2.75
N ARG A 164 -9.60 24.77 2.92
CA ARG A 164 -9.72 25.53 4.18
C ARG A 164 -10.37 26.87 3.88
N PHE A 165 -11.23 27.30 4.78
CA PHE A 165 -11.78 28.65 4.76
C PHE A 165 -11.26 29.42 5.97
N ASP A 166 -10.49 30.47 5.68
CA ASP A 166 -10.09 31.44 6.69
C ASP A 166 -11.21 32.49 6.82
N GLY A 167 -12.01 32.36 7.88
CA GLY A 167 -13.16 33.25 8.13
C GLY A 167 -12.76 34.69 8.46
N GLU A 168 -11.58 34.91 9.04
CA GLU A 168 -11.07 36.24 9.39
C GLU A 168 -10.63 37.00 8.14
N GLN A 169 -9.88 36.33 7.27
CA GLN A 169 -9.37 36.91 6.02
C GLN A 169 -10.35 36.76 4.84
N ARG A 170 -11.45 36.02 5.02
CA ARG A 170 -12.39 35.65 3.94
C ARG A 170 -11.70 35.05 2.71
N LYS A 171 -10.69 34.18 2.95
CA LYS A 171 -9.88 33.54 1.92
C LYS A 171 -10.14 32.07 1.84
N PHE A 172 -10.14 31.55 0.62
CA PHE A 172 -10.04 30.11 0.39
C PHE A 172 -8.58 29.73 0.28
N ILE A 173 -8.18 28.70 1.01
CA ILE A 173 -6.85 28.11 0.96
C ILE A 173 -7.01 26.72 0.38
N THR A 174 -6.29 26.43 -0.70
CA THR A 174 -6.19 25.11 -1.31
C THR A 174 -4.79 24.57 -1.04
N PRO A 175 -4.58 23.89 0.10
CA PRO A 175 -3.26 23.38 0.44
C PRO A 175 -2.86 22.28 -0.57
N PHE A 176 -1.59 22.27 -0.96
CA PHE A 176 -1.04 21.20 -1.78
C PHE A 176 -0.89 19.90 -0.94
N PHE A 177 -0.53 20.05 0.31
CA PHE A 177 -0.40 18.94 1.26
C PHE A 177 -1.71 18.73 2.01
N ASP A 178 -2.04 17.47 2.29
CA ASP A 178 -3.15 17.10 3.14
C ASP A 178 -3.00 17.71 4.54
N ILE A 179 -4.11 17.80 5.29
CA ILE A 179 -4.10 18.31 6.66
C ILE A 179 -3.15 17.44 7.50
N GLU A 180 -2.23 18.09 8.19
CA GLU A 180 -1.30 17.44 9.08
C GLU A 180 -2.00 16.77 10.27
N ASP A 181 -2.09 15.44 10.19
CA ASP A 181 -2.60 14.60 11.24
C ASP A 181 -1.64 13.42 11.45
N ASP A 182 -0.78 13.57 12.44
CA ASP A 182 0.25 12.56 12.73
C ASP A 182 -0.34 11.16 12.98
N TYR A 183 -1.55 11.08 13.54
CA TYR A 183 -2.22 9.79 13.71
C TYR A 183 -2.57 9.14 12.37
N LEU A 184 -3.07 9.91 11.41
CA LEU A 184 -3.41 9.42 10.08
C LEU A 184 -2.16 8.96 9.34
N ILE A 185 -1.09 9.75 9.39
CA ILE A 185 0.18 9.41 8.73
C ILE A 185 0.82 8.16 9.36
N LYS A 186 0.82 8.05 10.70
CA LYS A 186 1.27 6.83 11.39
C LYS A 186 0.44 5.61 11.01
N THR A 187 -0.87 5.79 10.80
CA THR A 187 -1.77 4.73 10.31
C THR A 187 -1.39 4.31 8.89
N ASP A 188 -1.11 5.25 8.01
CA ASP A 188 -0.66 4.97 6.64
C ASP A 188 0.67 4.22 6.63
N LEU A 189 1.66 4.68 7.39
CA LEU A 189 2.96 4.04 7.53
C LEU A 189 2.84 2.61 8.08
N TRP A 190 2.00 2.42 9.11
CA TRP A 190 1.69 1.08 9.62
C TRP A 190 1.06 0.19 8.55
N GLN A 191 0.11 0.71 7.77
CA GLN A 191 -0.59 -0.05 6.71
C GLN A 191 0.34 -0.40 5.56
N ILE A 192 1.27 0.48 5.18
CA ILE A 192 2.32 0.21 4.20
C ILE A 192 3.13 -1.02 4.62
N GLY A 193 3.62 -1.06 5.86
CA GLY A 193 4.32 -2.23 6.40
C GLY A 193 3.46 -3.48 6.45
N ASN A 194 2.21 -3.35 6.91
CA ASN A 194 1.26 -4.46 7.03
C ASN A 194 0.94 -5.13 5.68
N ILE A 195 0.81 -4.36 4.61
CA ILE A 195 0.56 -4.89 3.26
C ILE A 195 1.81 -5.61 2.72
N ALA A 196 3.00 -5.04 2.88
CA ALA A 196 4.24 -5.69 2.46
C ALA A 196 4.44 -7.03 3.20
N MET A 197 4.24 -7.04 4.51
CA MET A 197 4.29 -8.24 5.34
C MET A 197 3.34 -9.32 4.81
N GLY A 198 2.07 -8.98 4.62
CA GLY A 198 1.05 -9.93 4.17
C GLY A 198 1.33 -10.50 2.77
N LEU A 199 1.89 -9.70 1.85
CA LEU A 199 2.27 -10.19 0.53
C LEU A 199 3.50 -11.10 0.57
N MET A 200 4.52 -10.77 1.36
CA MET A 200 5.70 -11.61 1.51
C MET A 200 5.36 -12.97 2.17
N ASP A 201 4.50 -12.96 3.20
CA ASP A 201 3.97 -14.20 3.80
C ASP A 201 3.18 -15.03 2.80
N LEU A 202 2.30 -14.41 2.00
CA LEU A 202 1.55 -15.07 0.95
C LEU A 202 2.46 -15.70 -0.11
N PHE A 203 3.46 -14.98 -0.60
CA PHE A 203 4.40 -15.50 -1.60
C PHE A 203 5.22 -16.66 -1.04
N TYR A 204 5.66 -16.56 0.21
CA TYR A 204 6.33 -17.66 0.90
C TYR A 204 5.42 -18.89 1.00
N GLY A 205 4.18 -18.72 1.46
CA GLY A 205 3.21 -19.80 1.58
C GLY A 205 2.87 -20.47 0.24
N ILE A 206 2.76 -19.70 -0.85
CA ILE A 206 2.56 -20.28 -2.19
C ILE A 206 3.80 -21.05 -2.63
N ASN A 207 4.98 -20.47 -2.42
CA ASN A 207 6.23 -21.07 -2.85
C ASN A 207 6.55 -22.41 -2.15
N THR A 208 6.00 -22.66 -0.96
CA THR A 208 6.14 -23.99 -0.31
C THR A 208 5.56 -25.12 -1.15
N LYS A 209 4.59 -24.85 -2.04
CA LYS A 209 4.00 -25.85 -2.95
C LYS A 209 4.72 -25.95 -4.29
N TYR A 210 5.28 -24.83 -4.79
CA TYR A 210 5.80 -24.75 -6.16
C TYR A 210 7.33 -24.70 -6.21
N ASN A 211 7.98 -24.23 -5.13
CA ASN A 211 9.44 -24.19 -4.96
C ASN A 211 10.22 -23.55 -6.13
N VAL A 212 9.71 -22.45 -6.65
CA VAL A 212 10.25 -21.70 -7.81
C VAL A 212 10.95 -20.39 -7.42
N ILE A 213 10.92 -20.03 -6.14
CA ILE A 213 11.55 -18.84 -5.59
C ILE A 213 12.54 -19.28 -4.50
N LYS A 214 13.78 -18.82 -4.60
CA LYS A 214 14.75 -18.95 -3.51
C LYS A 214 14.86 -17.63 -2.76
N PHE A 215 14.45 -17.65 -1.51
CA PHE A 215 14.56 -16.50 -0.60
C PHE A 215 15.99 -16.35 -0.08
N VAL A 216 16.34 -15.15 0.41
CA VAL A 216 17.59 -14.93 1.15
C VAL A 216 17.55 -15.70 2.48
N ASP A 217 18.72 -16.08 2.98
CA ASP A 217 18.83 -17.03 4.10
C ASP A 217 18.24 -16.47 5.41
N ASP A 218 18.25 -15.15 5.57
CA ASP A 218 17.73 -14.43 6.75
C ASP A 218 16.30 -13.91 6.57
N PHE A 219 15.61 -14.26 5.47
CA PHE A 219 14.27 -13.75 5.15
C PHE A 219 13.26 -13.99 6.27
N ILE A 220 13.10 -15.24 6.70
CA ILE A 220 12.07 -15.59 7.70
C ILE A 220 12.35 -14.96 9.06
N PRO A 221 13.58 -15.00 9.63
CA PRO A 221 13.90 -14.27 10.85
C PRO A 221 13.61 -12.78 10.78
N ARG A 222 13.99 -12.12 9.67
CA ARG A 222 13.73 -10.69 9.47
C ARG A 222 12.24 -10.38 9.35
N LEU A 223 11.50 -11.16 8.57
CA LEU A 223 10.05 -10.98 8.42
C LEU A 223 9.35 -11.09 9.77
N LYS A 224 9.71 -12.10 10.59
CA LYS A 224 9.14 -12.29 11.93
C LYS A 224 9.44 -11.12 12.86
N THR A 225 10.67 -10.64 12.88
CA THR A 225 11.05 -9.45 13.68
C THR A 225 10.22 -8.23 13.31
N LEU A 226 10.01 -8.00 12.00
CA LEU A 226 9.20 -6.88 11.52
C LEU A 226 7.71 -7.07 11.81
N GLU A 227 7.21 -8.32 11.75
CA GLU A 227 5.84 -8.67 12.13
C GLU A 227 5.57 -8.33 13.60
N ASP A 228 6.44 -8.76 14.51
CA ASP A 228 6.31 -8.47 15.94
C ASP A 228 6.31 -6.95 16.20
N LYS A 229 7.17 -6.20 15.52
CA LYS A 229 7.20 -4.73 15.57
C LYS A 229 5.91 -4.11 15.05
N ASN A 230 5.40 -4.60 13.92
CA ASN A 230 4.15 -4.12 13.30
C ASN A 230 2.93 -4.37 14.20
N HIS A 231 2.89 -5.51 14.88
CA HIS A 231 1.84 -5.83 15.86
C HIS A 231 1.88 -4.90 17.08
N ARG A 232 3.08 -4.59 17.59
CA ARG A 232 3.27 -3.62 18.68
C ARG A 232 2.78 -2.23 18.29
N LEU A 233 3.16 -1.74 17.10
CA LEU A 233 2.73 -0.43 16.60
C LEU A 233 1.21 -0.36 16.39
N LYS A 234 0.58 -1.46 15.96
CA LYS A 234 -0.87 -1.58 15.88
C LYS A 234 -1.53 -1.45 17.26
N ALA A 235 -1.01 -2.16 18.25
CA ALA A 235 -1.53 -2.11 19.61
C ALA A 235 -1.41 -0.69 20.21
N GLU A 236 -0.30 0.00 19.95
CA GLU A 236 -0.09 1.40 20.34
C GLU A 236 -1.15 2.32 19.71
N MET A 237 -1.35 2.23 18.37
CA MET A 237 -2.41 3.02 17.70
C MET A 237 -3.80 2.76 18.28
N MET A 238 -4.13 1.49 18.52
CA MET A 238 -5.44 1.10 19.06
C MET A 238 -5.65 1.53 20.51
N SER A 239 -4.59 1.79 21.26
CA SER A 239 -4.66 2.30 22.66
C SER A 239 -5.00 3.78 22.74
N THR A 240 -4.88 4.54 21.64
CA THR A 240 -5.11 5.99 21.61
C THR A 240 -6.59 6.33 21.85
N GLU A 241 -6.83 7.46 22.52
CA GLU A 241 -8.20 7.98 22.73
C GLU A 241 -8.92 8.26 21.41
N ARG A 242 -8.18 8.65 20.38
CA ARG A 242 -8.73 8.88 19.04
C ARG A 242 -9.30 7.59 18.43
N TYR A 243 -8.58 6.47 18.53
CA TYR A 243 -9.06 5.18 18.06
C TYR A 243 -10.32 4.74 18.81
N LYS A 244 -10.30 4.83 20.14
CA LYS A 244 -11.43 4.48 21.00
C LYS A 244 -12.67 5.29 20.66
N LYS A 245 -12.55 6.62 20.48
CA LYS A 245 -13.65 7.49 20.04
C LYS A 245 -14.18 7.08 18.66
N ALA A 246 -13.32 6.79 17.69
CA ALA A 246 -13.74 6.36 16.36
C ALA A 246 -14.49 5.02 16.38
N GLN A 247 -14.08 4.07 17.23
CA GLN A 247 -14.78 2.80 17.41
C GLN A 247 -16.17 2.99 18.00
N ASN A 248 -16.31 3.81 19.05
CA ASN A 248 -17.60 4.09 19.67
C ASN A 248 -18.60 4.72 18.69
N LEU A 249 -18.13 5.58 17.78
CA LEU A 249 -18.98 6.17 16.74
C LEU A 249 -19.44 5.15 15.69
N ARG A 250 -18.66 4.09 15.45
CA ARG A 250 -19.04 3.02 14.51
C ARG A 250 -20.06 2.05 15.11
N VAL A 251 -19.92 1.72 16.40
CA VAL A 251 -20.82 0.80 17.11
C VAL A 251 -22.21 1.43 17.32
N ASN A 252 -22.28 2.76 17.46
CA ASN A 252 -23.52 3.50 17.71
C ASN A 252 -24.17 4.07 16.45
N LYS A 253 -23.77 3.66 15.24
CA LYS A 253 -24.52 3.96 14.01
C LYS A 253 -25.70 3.00 13.91
N PRO A 254 -26.93 3.53 13.81
CA PRO A 254 -28.15 2.73 13.65
C PRO A 254 -28.14 1.93 12.34
#